data_1b0c096dd973f7952ad8a12c16ef9d85
#
_entry.id   1b0c096dd973f7952ad8a12c16ef9d85
#
_cell.length_a   1.000
_cell.length_b   1.000
_cell.length_c   1.000
_cell.angle_alpha   90.00
_cell.angle_beta   90.00
_cell.angle_gamma   90.00
#
_symmetry.space_group_name_H-M   'P 1'
#
loop_
_entity.id
_entity.type
_entity.pdbx_description
1 polymer ?
#
loop_
_entity_poly.entity_id
_entity_poly.type
_entity_poly.pdbx_seq_one_letter_code
_entity_poly.pdbx_strand_id
1 'polypeptide(L)'
;MGNNKEITNVSKATIGRMPAYLRYLKEKEGAGEKTISSTAIAEDQRLNAVQVRKDLAVISSVAGKPKLGFEIRELIRDINRFLGYDNVTEAVLVGAGGLGSALAGYGGFKNYGLNIVAAFDKSPERIGRTINGVKIFDAKDLTHTVRRLNVLIGIIAVPGPAAQEVADELVAGGVRAIWNFAPAHLALPPDIAVKNEDMAASLAI
;
A
#
# COMPACT_ATOMS: atom_id res chain seq x y z
N MET A 1 -12.52 13.99 21.33
CA MET A 1 -13.05 14.66 20.13
C MET A 1 -11.85 15.05 19.29
N GLY A 2 -11.44 14.17 18.38
CA GLY A 2 -10.27 14.37 17.53
C GLY A 2 -10.66 15.17 16.29
N ASN A 3 -9.91 16.21 16.03
CA ASN A 3 -10.02 17.07 14.85
C ASN A 3 -9.83 16.23 13.58
N ASN A 4 -10.92 15.81 12.97
CA ASN A 4 -10.94 15.25 11.63
C ASN A 4 -10.77 16.42 10.66
N LYS A 5 -9.53 16.91 10.48
CA LYS A 5 -9.23 17.81 9.38
C LYS A 5 -9.54 17.03 8.11
N GLU A 6 -10.56 17.47 7.40
CA GLU A 6 -11.01 16.89 6.15
C GLU A 6 -9.82 16.71 5.19
N ILE A 7 -9.50 15.45 4.91
CA ILE A 7 -8.44 15.01 3.99
C ILE A 7 -8.82 15.34 2.52
N THR A 8 -9.92 16.04 2.31
CA THR A 8 -10.59 16.25 1.03
C THR A 8 -9.80 17.10 0.01
N ASN A 9 -8.61 17.62 0.33
CA ASN A 9 -7.91 18.52 -0.61
C ASN A 9 -6.39 18.29 -0.73
N VAL A 10 -5.91 17.05 -0.48
CA VAL A 10 -4.50 16.73 -0.62
C VAL A 10 -4.23 16.17 -2.01
N SER A 11 -3.25 16.73 -2.73
CA SER A 11 -2.92 16.30 -4.07
C SER A 11 -2.39 14.85 -4.10
N LYS A 12 -2.69 14.09 -5.16
CA LYS A 12 -2.12 12.75 -5.37
C LYS A 12 -0.58 12.76 -5.33
N ALA A 13 0.04 13.84 -5.80
CA ALA A 13 1.49 14.01 -5.76
C ALA A 13 2.01 14.13 -4.32
N THR A 14 1.32 14.87 -3.44
CA THR A 14 1.66 14.95 -2.01
C THR A 14 1.56 13.58 -1.35
N ILE A 15 0.44 12.87 -1.54
CA ILE A 15 0.24 11.51 -1.00
C ILE A 15 1.36 10.58 -1.49
N GLY A 16 1.72 10.64 -2.77
CA GLY A 16 2.75 9.80 -3.37
C GLY A 16 4.17 10.00 -2.81
N ARG A 17 4.47 11.18 -2.23
CA ARG A 17 5.77 11.45 -1.60
C ARG A 17 5.87 10.95 -0.16
N MET A 18 4.76 10.79 0.55
CA MET A 18 4.75 10.42 1.97
C MET A 18 5.48 9.12 2.30
N PRO A 19 5.35 8.04 1.51
CA PRO A 19 6.11 6.81 1.77
C PRO A 19 7.63 7.01 1.73
N ALA A 20 8.13 7.86 0.83
CA ALA A 20 9.55 8.17 0.74
C ALA A 20 10.02 8.99 1.95
N TYR A 21 9.25 9.99 2.38
CA TYR A 21 9.53 10.74 3.61
C TYR A 21 9.54 9.81 4.82
N LEU A 22 8.56 8.93 4.94
CA LEU A 22 8.47 7.99 6.05
C LEU A 22 9.70 7.07 6.14
N ARG A 23 10.16 6.55 5.01
CA ARG A 23 11.36 5.71 4.94
C ARG A 23 12.58 6.46 5.45
N TYR A 24 12.82 7.67 4.95
CA TYR A 24 13.94 8.51 5.37
C TYR A 24 13.88 8.86 6.86
N LEU A 25 12.68 9.21 7.37
CA LEU A 25 12.48 9.50 8.78
C LEU A 25 12.77 8.29 9.68
N LYS A 26 12.37 7.09 9.28
CA LYS A 26 12.67 5.83 10.03
C LYS A 26 14.17 5.52 10.04
N GLU A 27 14.88 5.80 8.94
CA GLU A 27 16.33 5.68 8.88
C GLU A 27 17.01 6.64 9.86
N LYS A 28 16.60 7.90 9.87
CA LYS A 28 17.10 8.94 10.79
C LYS A 28 16.81 8.64 12.26
N GLU A 29 15.61 8.13 12.55
CA GLU A 29 15.27 7.65 13.89
C GLU A 29 16.17 6.49 14.33
N GLY A 30 16.43 5.53 13.43
CA GLY A 30 17.35 4.41 13.67
C GLY A 30 18.79 4.84 13.91
N ALA A 31 19.22 5.97 13.30
CA ALA A 31 20.50 6.62 13.54
C ALA A 31 20.54 7.42 14.86
N GLY A 32 19.44 7.50 15.61
CA GLY A 32 19.36 8.21 16.89
C GLY A 32 19.05 9.69 16.78
N GLU A 33 18.75 10.20 15.58
CA GLU A 33 18.33 11.58 15.39
C GLU A 33 16.92 11.81 16.00
N LYS A 34 16.73 12.97 16.65
CA LYS A 34 15.45 13.29 17.30
C LYS A 34 14.63 14.30 16.52
N THR A 35 15.31 15.18 15.79
CA THR A 35 14.67 16.27 15.05
C THR A 35 15.21 16.33 13.63
N ILE A 36 14.41 16.86 12.70
CA ILE A 36 14.80 17.00 11.31
C ILE A 36 14.22 18.28 10.71
N SER A 37 14.97 18.91 9.81
CA SER A 37 14.50 20.07 9.06
C SER A 37 13.80 19.63 7.75
N SER A 38 12.88 20.46 7.26
CA SER A 38 12.32 20.27 5.92
C SER A 38 13.36 20.36 4.82
N THR A 39 14.47 21.07 5.06
CA THR A 39 15.60 21.17 4.14
C THR A 39 16.32 19.82 4.02
N ALA A 40 16.61 19.15 5.14
CA ALA A 40 17.26 17.84 5.13
C ALA A 40 16.43 16.78 4.39
N ILE A 41 15.09 16.78 4.57
CA ILE A 41 14.21 15.90 3.82
C ILE A 41 14.24 16.26 2.32
N ALA A 42 14.26 17.55 1.99
CA ALA A 42 14.27 18.00 0.60
C ALA A 42 15.56 17.60 -0.12
N GLU A 43 16.70 17.72 0.54
CA GLU A 43 18.01 17.33 0.00
C GLU A 43 18.04 15.83 -0.31
N ASP A 44 17.64 14.98 0.63
CA ASP A 44 17.58 13.53 0.44
C ASP A 44 16.65 13.13 -0.73
N GLN A 45 15.47 13.74 -0.77
CA GLN A 45 14.46 13.43 -1.78
C GLN A 45 14.64 14.18 -3.11
N ARG A 46 15.68 15.01 -3.24
CA ARG A 46 15.95 15.90 -4.41
C ARG A 46 14.74 16.78 -4.76
N LEU A 47 14.11 17.34 -3.72
CA LEU A 47 12.93 18.20 -3.83
C LEU A 47 13.27 19.64 -3.38
N ASN A 48 12.34 20.55 -3.64
CA ASN A 48 12.41 21.91 -3.09
C ASN A 48 11.95 21.91 -1.62
N ALA A 49 12.72 22.56 -0.73
CA ALA A 49 12.40 22.66 0.70
C ALA A 49 11.03 23.34 0.98
N VAL A 50 10.59 24.27 0.11
CA VAL A 50 9.27 24.89 0.20
C VAL A 50 8.17 23.87 -0.07
N GLN A 51 8.39 22.97 -1.05
CA GLN A 51 7.44 21.90 -1.34
C GLN A 51 7.31 20.95 -0.16
N VAL A 52 8.45 20.47 0.39
CA VAL A 52 8.44 19.59 1.57
C VAL A 52 7.73 20.26 2.75
N ARG A 53 7.99 21.55 2.99
CA ARG A 53 7.31 22.29 4.07
C ARG A 53 5.80 22.37 3.88
N LYS A 54 5.33 22.58 2.64
CA LYS A 54 3.90 22.57 2.31
C LYS A 54 3.29 21.18 2.52
N ASP A 55 3.97 20.14 2.09
CA ASP A 55 3.53 18.76 2.27
C ASP A 55 3.39 18.43 3.77
N LEU A 56 4.41 18.73 4.57
CA LEU A 56 4.39 18.50 6.01
C LEU A 56 3.32 19.33 6.74
N ALA A 57 3.06 20.55 6.29
CA ALA A 57 2.03 21.41 6.89
C ALA A 57 0.60 20.83 6.77
N VAL A 58 0.37 20.00 5.75
CA VAL A 58 -0.94 19.34 5.54
C VAL A 58 -1.16 18.19 6.53
N ILE A 59 -0.08 17.45 6.85
CA ILE A 59 -0.16 16.19 7.59
C ILE A 59 0.26 16.32 9.05
N SER A 60 1.19 17.23 9.37
CA SER A 60 1.75 17.34 10.72
C SER A 60 0.73 17.91 11.69
N SER A 61 0.57 17.23 12.81
CA SER A 61 -0.24 17.70 13.94
C SER A 61 0.45 18.84 14.70
N VAL A 62 1.78 18.96 14.56
CA VAL A 62 2.60 19.97 15.25
C VAL A 62 3.41 20.77 14.23
N ALA A 63 3.34 22.09 14.33
CA ALA A 63 4.15 22.96 13.51
C ALA A 63 5.64 22.77 13.82
N GLY A 64 6.47 22.75 12.79
CA GLY A 64 7.92 22.70 12.96
C GLY A 64 8.41 23.89 13.78
N LYS A 65 9.28 23.63 14.77
CA LYS A 65 9.84 24.68 15.63
C LYS A 65 10.95 25.43 14.86
N PRO A 66 10.98 26.77 14.92
CA PRO A 66 12.07 27.54 14.32
C PRO A 66 13.45 27.03 14.81
N LYS A 67 14.38 26.84 13.89
CA LYS A 67 15.76 26.33 14.11
C LYS A 67 15.86 24.87 14.57
N LEU A 68 14.83 24.25 15.15
CA LEU A 68 14.82 22.85 15.60
C LEU A 68 14.18 21.89 14.59
N GLY A 69 13.33 22.39 13.71
CA GLY A 69 12.60 21.56 12.75
C GLY A 69 11.44 20.79 13.39
N PHE A 70 11.23 19.56 12.95
CA PHE A 70 10.15 18.67 13.37
C PHE A 70 10.70 17.53 14.22
N GLU A 71 9.97 17.06 15.19
CA GLU A 71 10.30 15.84 15.90
C GLU A 71 10.02 14.62 15.00
N ILE A 72 11.06 13.80 14.79
CA ILE A 72 11.02 12.67 13.85
C ILE A 72 9.91 11.68 14.23
N ARG A 73 9.79 11.31 15.51
CA ARG A 73 8.76 10.37 15.97
C ARG A 73 7.34 10.88 15.76
N GLU A 74 7.12 12.17 15.91
CA GLU A 74 5.81 12.77 15.68
C GLU A 74 5.47 12.77 14.19
N LEU A 75 6.42 13.15 13.33
CA LEU A 75 6.23 13.08 11.88
C LEU A 75 5.95 11.66 11.39
N ILE A 76 6.68 10.66 11.88
CA ILE A 76 6.45 9.25 11.55
C ILE A 76 5.01 8.86 11.93
N ARG A 77 4.55 9.23 13.11
CA ARG A 77 3.19 8.95 13.59
C ARG A 77 2.13 9.65 12.72
N ASP A 78 2.36 10.92 12.42
CA ASP A 78 1.43 11.70 11.61
C ASP A 78 1.34 11.18 10.18
N ILE A 79 2.46 10.81 9.56
CA ILE A 79 2.49 10.20 8.22
C ILE A 79 1.79 8.84 8.23
N ASN A 80 2.07 7.97 9.22
CA ASN A 80 1.40 6.68 9.32
C ASN A 80 -0.11 6.85 9.44
N ARG A 81 -0.58 7.75 10.31
CA ARG A 81 -2.00 8.06 10.46
C ARG A 81 -2.61 8.60 9.18
N PHE A 82 -1.92 9.53 8.52
CA PHE A 82 -2.37 10.12 7.26
C PHE A 82 -2.50 9.10 6.14
N LEU A 83 -1.55 8.17 6.03
CA LEU A 83 -1.55 7.09 5.05
C LEU A 83 -2.46 5.91 5.46
N GLY A 84 -3.00 5.92 6.68
CA GLY A 84 -3.79 4.81 7.21
C GLY A 84 -2.98 3.57 7.58
N TYR A 85 -1.66 3.66 7.69
CA TYR A 85 -0.77 2.53 7.99
C TYR A 85 -0.90 2.02 9.43
N ASP A 86 -1.50 2.81 10.31
CA ASP A 86 -1.87 2.39 11.67
C ASP A 86 -3.09 1.45 11.69
N ASN A 87 -3.84 1.39 10.59
CA ASN A 87 -4.98 0.50 10.43
C ASN A 87 -4.52 -0.77 9.72
N VAL A 88 -4.83 -1.93 10.30
CA VAL A 88 -4.62 -3.20 9.60
C VAL A 88 -5.68 -3.34 8.52
N THR A 89 -5.25 -3.26 7.27
CA THR A 89 -6.11 -3.49 6.11
C THR A 89 -5.85 -4.88 5.57
N GLU A 90 -6.89 -5.70 5.53
CA GLU A 90 -6.79 -7.05 4.99
C GLU A 90 -6.87 -7.06 3.47
N ALA A 91 -6.10 -7.94 2.85
CA ALA A 91 -6.08 -8.19 1.43
C ALA A 91 -6.19 -9.68 1.12
N VAL A 92 -6.71 -9.99 -0.04
CA VAL A 92 -6.62 -11.33 -0.63
C VAL A 92 -5.69 -11.33 -1.82
N LEU A 93 -5.02 -12.45 -2.04
CA LEU A 93 -4.10 -12.66 -3.15
C LEU A 93 -4.67 -13.70 -4.11
N VAL A 94 -4.71 -13.40 -5.39
CA VAL A 94 -5.13 -14.34 -6.43
C VAL A 94 -3.95 -14.67 -7.35
N GLY A 95 -3.62 -15.96 -7.41
CA GLY A 95 -2.43 -16.49 -8.03
C GLY A 95 -1.35 -16.81 -7.00
N ALA A 96 -1.21 -18.08 -6.61
CA ALA A 96 -0.22 -18.57 -5.66
C ALA A 96 1.02 -19.16 -6.37
N GLY A 97 1.36 -18.65 -7.55
CA GLY A 97 2.60 -18.99 -8.29
C GLY A 97 3.84 -18.33 -7.67
N GLY A 98 4.93 -18.27 -8.42
CA GLY A 98 6.20 -17.72 -7.94
C GLY A 98 6.08 -16.30 -7.39
N LEU A 99 5.47 -15.38 -8.17
CA LEU A 99 5.26 -14.00 -7.73
C LEU A 99 4.30 -13.91 -6.55
N GLY A 100 3.15 -14.58 -6.60
CA GLY A 100 2.19 -14.59 -5.50
C GLY A 100 2.78 -15.14 -4.20
N SER A 101 3.59 -16.19 -4.28
CA SER A 101 4.31 -16.74 -3.12
C SER A 101 5.29 -15.75 -2.53
N ALA A 102 6.03 -15.02 -3.37
CA ALA A 102 6.95 -13.98 -2.93
C ALA A 102 6.20 -12.82 -2.24
N LEU A 103 5.07 -12.37 -2.82
CA LEU A 103 4.23 -11.34 -2.23
C LEU A 103 3.64 -11.78 -0.88
N ALA A 104 3.12 -13.00 -0.78
CA ALA A 104 2.58 -13.54 0.47
C ALA A 104 3.65 -13.62 1.58
N GLY A 105 4.93 -13.83 1.21
CA GLY A 105 6.05 -13.89 2.14
C GLY A 105 6.68 -12.54 2.46
N TYR A 106 6.30 -11.48 1.79
CA TYR A 106 6.94 -10.19 1.98
C TYR A 106 6.48 -9.51 3.26
N GLY A 107 7.31 -9.64 4.33
CA GLY A 107 7.01 -9.06 5.64
C GLY A 107 6.90 -7.53 5.66
N GLY A 108 7.41 -6.84 4.63
CA GLY A 108 7.37 -5.39 4.51
C GLY A 108 5.95 -4.83 4.44
N PHE A 109 4.97 -5.57 3.95
CA PHE A 109 3.58 -5.08 3.85
C PHE A 109 2.97 -4.74 5.21
N LYS A 110 3.32 -5.48 6.25
CA LYS A 110 2.87 -5.20 7.62
C LYS A 110 3.29 -3.82 8.12
N ASN A 111 4.45 -3.32 7.65
CA ASN A 111 4.94 -1.99 8.00
C ASN A 111 4.09 -0.86 7.38
N TYR A 112 3.24 -1.22 6.43
CA TYR A 112 2.30 -0.34 5.73
C TYR A 112 0.83 -0.68 6.04
N GLY A 113 0.60 -1.44 7.13
CA GLY A 113 -0.73 -1.81 7.55
C GLY A 113 -1.45 -2.81 6.64
N LEU A 114 -0.76 -3.48 5.70
CA LEU A 114 -1.36 -4.45 4.80
C LEU A 114 -1.08 -5.88 5.27
N ASN A 115 -2.15 -6.68 5.41
CA ASN A 115 -2.07 -8.08 5.79
C ASN A 115 -2.79 -8.96 4.76
N ILE A 116 -2.07 -9.91 4.14
CA ILE A 116 -2.68 -10.89 3.23
C ILE A 116 -3.27 -12.01 4.08
N VAL A 117 -4.59 -12.15 4.08
CA VAL A 117 -5.32 -13.09 4.94
C VAL A 117 -5.72 -14.38 4.25
N ALA A 118 -5.79 -14.38 2.91
CA ALA A 118 -6.12 -15.55 2.11
C ALA A 118 -5.46 -15.45 0.74
N ALA A 119 -5.10 -16.60 0.17
CA ALA A 119 -4.65 -16.72 -1.21
C ALA A 119 -5.59 -17.64 -1.99
N PHE A 120 -5.66 -17.46 -3.30
CA PHE A 120 -6.51 -18.25 -4.20
C PHE A 120 -5.67 -18.73 -5.40
N ASP A 121 -5.92 -19.96 -5.81
CA ASP A 121 -5.30 -20.51 -7.02
C ASP A 121 -6.27 -21.53 -7.66
N LYS A 122 -6.10 -21.76 -8.98
CA LYS A 122 -6.85 -22.77 -9.70
C LYS A 122 -6.18 -24.14 -9.74
N SER A 123 -4.88 -24.21 -9.35
CA SER A 123 -4.11 -25.44 -9.39
C SER A 123 -4.47 -26.35 -8.22
N PRO A 124 -4.99 -27.59 -8.48
CA PRO A 124 -5.30 -28.56 -7.42
C PRO A 124 -4.09 -28.88 -6.53
N GLU A 125 -2.88 -28.79 -7.07
CA GLU A 125 -1.66 -29.06 -6.33
C GLU A 125 -1.35 -28.01 -5.27
N ARG A 126 -1.89 -26.79 -5.39
CA ARG A 126 -1.67 -25.67 -4.48
C ARG A 126 -2.83 -25.50 -3.52
N ILE A 127 -4.05 -25.79 -3.94
CA ILE A 127 -5.26 -25.67 -3.13
C ILE A 127 -5.13 -26.48 -1.85
N GLY A 128 -5.51 -25.87 -0.73
CA GLY A 128 -5.42 -26.46 0.61
C GLY A 128 -4.06 -26.33 1.28
N ARG A 129 -3.00 -25.98 0.53
CA ARG A 129 -1.67 -25.72 1.09
C ARG A 129 -1.60 -24.32 1.72
N THR A 130 -0.48 -24.05 2.34
CA THR A 130 -0.16 -22.75 2.96
C THR A 130 1.13 -22.21 2.38
N ILE A 131 1.14 -20.93 2.04
CA ILE A 131 2.33 -20.18 1.62
C ILE A 131 2.62 -19.08 2.64
N ASN A 132 3.78 -19.11 3.28
CA ASN A 132 4.19 -18.11 4.28
C ASN A 132 3.12 -17.82 5.35
N GLY A 133 2.39 -18.85 5.80
CA GLY A 133 1.32 -18.73 6.79
C GLY A 133 -0.07 -18.38 6.20
N VAL A 134 -0.16 -18.09 4.90
CA VAL A 134 -1.42 -17.78 4.22
C VAL A 134 -1.98 -19.03 3.56
N LYS A 135 -3.23 -19.39 3.89
CA LYS A 135 -3.91 -20.55 3.31
C LYS A 135 -4.35 -20.27 1.88
N ILE A 136 -4.18 -21.28 1.00
CA ILE A 136 -4.62 -21.23 -0.39
C ILE A 136 -5.97 -21.92 -0.53
N PHE A 137 -6.95 -21.21 -1.07
CA PHE A 137 -8.30 -21.66 -1.38
C PHE A 137 -8.46 -21.89 -2.89
N ASP A 138 -9.51 -22.62 -3.27
CA ASP A 138 -9.88 -22.75 -4.69
C ASP A 138 -10.33 -21.36 -5.22
N ALA A 139 -9.86 -20.99 -6.42
CA ALA A 139 -10.27 -19.76 -7.07
C ALA A 139 -11.79 -19.67 -7.29
N LYS A 140 -12.49 -20.80 -7.41
CA LYS A 140 -13.97 -20.86 -7.51
C LYS A 140 -14.68 -20.26 -6.30
N ASP A 141 -14.03 -20.25 -5.14
CA ASP A 141 -14.58 -19.71 -3.90
C ASP A 141 -14.26 -18.22 -3.69
N LEU A 142 -13.58 -17.57 -4.65
CA LEU A 142 -13.04 -16.21 -4.54
C LEU A 142 -14.12 -15.20 -4.11
N THR A 143 -15.14 -15.02 -4.94
CA THR A 143 -16.21 -14.03 -4.71
C THR A 143 -16.91 -14.24 -3.37
N HIS A 144 -17.26 -15.50 -3.06
CA HIS A 144 -17.93 -15.84 -1.81
C HIS A 144 -17.06 -15.55 -0.59
N THR A 145 -15.78 -15.95 -0.64
CA THR A 145 -14.86 -15.79 0.49
C THR A 145 -14.50 -14.31 0.72
N VAL A 146 -14.26 -13.56 -0.35
CA VAL A 146 -14.00 -12.10 -0.27
C VAL A 146 -15.16 -11.38 0.40
N ARG A 147 -16.40 -11.68 -0.01
CA ARG A 147 -17.62 -11.10 0.57
C ARG A 147 -17.76 -11.45 2.04
N ARG A 148 -17.54 -12.71 2.41
CA ARG A 148 -17.64 -13.18 3.80
C ARG A 148 -16.61 -12.56 4.72
N LEU A 149 -15.39 -12.36 4.23
CA LEU A 149 -14.30 -11.73 4.97
C LEU A 149 -14.38 -10.20 4.97
N ASN A 150 -15.25 -9.61 4.15
CA ASN A 150 -15.39 -8.16 3.96
C ASN A 150 -14.06 -7.48 3.60
N VAL A 151 -13.24 -8.14 2.77
CA VAL A 151 -11.94 -7.65 2.35
C VAL A 151 -12.10 -6.62 1.24
N LEU A 152 -11.41 -5.49 1.38
CA LEU A 152 -11.53 -4.37 0.45
C LEU A 152 -10.40 -4.29 -0.58
N ILE A 153 -9.31 -5.06 -0.40
CA ILE A 153 -8.15 -5.05 -1.29
C ILE A 153 -7.94 -6.42 -1.91
N GLY A 154 -7.84 -6.46 -3.25
CA GLY A 154 -7.43 -7.63 -4.02
C GLY A 154 -6.06 -7.44 -4.65
N ILE A 155 -5.20 -8.45 -4.54
CA ILE A 155 -3.89 -8.49 -5.21
C ILE A 155 -3.97 -9.54 -6.31
N ILE A 156 -3.69 -9.14 -7.55
CA ILE A 156 -3.74 -10.03 -8.72
C ILE A 156 -2.32 -10.37 -9.15
N ALA A 157 -1.97 -11.65 -9.09
CA ALA A 157 -0.68 -12.20 -9.51
C ALA A 157 -0.87 -13.42 -10.44
N VAL A 158 -1.87 -13.35 -11.31
CA VAL A 158 -2.17 -14.38 -12.31
C VAL A 158 -1.61 -14.01 -13.68
N PRO A 159 -1.51 -14.94 -14.66
CA PRO A 159 -1.18 -14.61 -16.04
C PRO A 159 -2.18 -13.61 -16.65
N GLY A 160 -1.69 -12.73 -17.55
CA GLY A 160 -2.48 -11.65 -18.16
C GLY A 160 -3.87 -12.04 -18.66
N PRO A 161 -4.03 -13.16 -19.43
CA PRO A 161 -5.35 -13.58 -19.94
C PRO A 161 -6.40 -13.88 -18.87
N ALA A 162 -6.00 -14.21 -17.64
CA ALA A 162 -6.92 -14.50 -16.54
C ALA A 162 -7.21 -13.26 -15.66
N ALA A 163 -6.50 -12.15 -15.86
CA ALA A 163 -6.53 -11.03 -14.94
C ALA A 163 -7.88 -10.30 -14.89
N GLN A 164 -8.55 -10.14 -16.04
CA GLN A 164 -9.85 -9.46 -16.10
C GLN A 164 -10.92 -10.26 -15.37
N GLU A 165 -11.05 -11.57 -15.62
CA GLU A 165 -12.01 -12.44 -14.95
C GLU A 165 -11.82 -12.39 -13.42
N VAL A 166 -10.59 -12.51 -12.95
CA VAL A 166 -10.24 -12.41 -11.52
C VAL A 166 -10.61 -11.04 -10.94
N ALA A 167 -10.37 -9.97 -11.69
CA ALA A 167 -10.72 -8.63 -11.25
C ALA A 167 -12.24 -8.45 -11.11
N ASP A 168 -13.02 -8.97 -12.07
CA ASP A 168 -14.48 -8.94 -12.03
C ASP A 168 -15.03 -9.72 -10.82
N GLU A 169 -14.47 -10.89 -10.53
CA GLU A 169 -14.84 -11.70 -9.36
C GLU A 169 -14.50 -10.99 -8.04
N LEU A 170 -13.35 -10.35 -7.94
CA LEU A 170 -12.96 -9.55 -6.77
C LEU A 170 -13.93 -8.40 -6.54
N VAL A 171 -14.29 -7.66 -7.60
CA VAL A 171 -15.26 -6.56 -7.53
C VAL A 171 -16.65 -7.08 -7.12
N ALA A 172 -17.10 -8.19 -7.71
CA ALA A 172 -18.36 -8.85 -7.32
C ALA A 172 -18.35 -9.30 -5.85
N GLY A 173 -17.18 -9.62 -5.32
CA GLY A 173 -16.97 -9.94 -3.90
C GLY A 173 -17.01 -8.73 -2.97
N GLY A 174 -16.91 -7.50 -3.50
CA GLY A 174 -16.95 -6.26 -2.73
C GLY A 174 -15.62 -5.54 -2.58
N VAL A 175 -14.57 -5.98 -3.28
CA VAL A 175 -13.28 -5.30 -3.32
C VAL A 175 -13.44 -3.89 -3.88
N ARG A 176 -12.72 -2.93 -3.31
CA ARG A 176 -12.72 -1.51 -3.69
C ARG A 176 -11.37 -1.04 -4.24
N ALA A 177 -10.32 -1.81 -4.02
CA ALA A 177 -9.00 -1.52 -4.54
C ALA A 177 -8.32 -2.79 -5.06
N ILE A 178 -7.69 -2.69 -6.23
CA ILE A 178 -6.96 -3.79 -6.86
C ILE A 178 -5.51 -3.37 -7.07
N TRP A 179 -4.60 -4.20 -6.59
CA TRP A 179 -3.19 -4.12 -6.90
C TRP A 179 -2.85 -5.19 -7.94
N ASN A 180 -2.71 -4.75 -9.18
CA ASN A 180 -2.54 -5.64 -10.33
C ASN A 180 -1.07 -5.79 -10.72
N PHE A 181 -0.56 -7.01 -10.63
CA PHE A 181 0.77 -7.41 -11.11
C PHE A 181 0.72 -8.20 -12.42
N ALA A 182 -0.49 -8.51 -12.92
CA ALA A 182 -0.62 -9.16 -14.21
C ALA A 182 -0.32 -8.17 -15.35
N PRO A 183 0.34 -8.59 -16.43
CA PRO A 183 0.61 -7.74 -17.59
C PRO A 183 -0.65 -7.57 -18.45
N ALA A 184 -1.68 -6.95 -17.88
CA ALA A 184 -2.97 -6.71 -18.52
C ALA A 184 -3.57 -5.39 -18.04
N HIS A 185 -4.21 -4.69 -18.95
CA HIS A 185 -5.06 -3.53 -18.61
C HIS A 185 -6.43 -4.05 -18.16
N LEU A 186 -6.89 -3.60 -17.00
CA LEU A 186 -8.17 -4.00 -16.42
C LEU A 186 -9.24 -2.96 -16.74
N ALA A 187 -10.36 -3.41 -17.31
CA ALA A 187 -11.54 -2.58 -17.55
C ALA A 187 -12.49 -2.74 -16.33
N LEU A 188 -12.52 -1.74 -15.45
CA LEU A 188 -13.25 -1.78 -14.19
C LEU A 188 -14.11 -0.53 -13.98
N PRO A 189 -15.13 -0.59 -13.12
CA PRO A 189 -15.91 0.57 -12.73
C PRO A 189 -15.02 1.71 -12.19
N PRO A 190 -15.38 2.98 -12.41
CA PRO A 190 -14.55 4.13 -12.05
C PRO A 190 -14.38 4.33 -10.55
N ASP A 191 -15.21 3.72 -9.72
CA ASP A 191 -15.15 3.72 -8.27
C ASP A 191 -14.17 2.68 -7.69
N ILE A 192 -13.64 1.79 -8.52
CA ILE A 192 -12.61 0.84 -8.13
C ILE A 192 -11.22 1.44 -8.34
N ALA A 193 -10.46 1.57 -7.26
CA ALA A 193 -9.08 2.02 -7.34
C ALA A 193 -8.18 0.92 -7.91
N VAL A 194 -7.42 1.22 -8.96
CA VAL A 194 -6.49 0.24 -9.56
C VAL A 194 -5.07 0.80 -9.53
N LYS A 195 -4.14 0.02 -9.00
CA LYS A 195 -2.71 0.24 -9.13
C LYS A 195 -2.13 -0.89 -9.97
N ASN A 196 -1.62 -0.55 -11.15
CA ASN A 196 -0.90 -1.50 -12.00
C ASN A 196 0.60 -1.43 -11.69
N GLU A 197 1.24 -2.59 -11.58
CA GLU A 197 2.68 -2.74 -11.45
C GLU A 197 3.22 -3.42 -12.70
N ASP A 198 4.05 -2.72 -13.44
CA ASP A 198 4.82 -3.28 -14.55
C ASP A 198 6.27 -3.39 -14.12
N MET A 199 6.65 -4.60 -13.67
CA MET A 199 8.02 -4.87 -13.21
C MET A 199 9.03 -4.79 -14.36
N ALA A 200 8.61 -5.07 -15.60
CA ALA A 200 9.48 -5.00 -16.76
C ALA A 200 9.69 -3.53 -17.19
N ALA A 201 8.62 -2.73 -17.20
CA ALA A 201 8.72 -1.30 -17.50
C ALA A 201 9.57 -0.54 -16.48
N SER A 202 9.61 -0.99 -15.23
CA SER A 202 10.45 -0.38 -14.18
C SER A 202 11.96 -0.55 -14.42
N LEU A 203 12.37 -1.44 -15.33
CA LEU A 203 13.77 -1.63 -15.75
C LEU A 203 14.13 -0.80 -16.98
N ALA A 204 13.15 -0.25 -17.70
CA ALA A 204 13.34 0.58 -18.88
C ALA A 204 13.55 2.06 -18.48
N ILE A 205 14.71 2.36 -17.85
CA ILE A 205 15.15 3.72 -17.50
C ILE A 205 16.31 4.14 -18.40
#